data_781761329b300624aa066dc76bbdb76e
#
_entry.id   781761329b300624aa066dc76bbdb76e
#
_cell.length_a   1.000
_cell.length_b   1.000
_cell.length_c   1.000
_cell.angle_alpha   90.00
_cell.angle_beta   90.00
_cell.angle_gamma   90.00
#
_symmetry.space_group_name_H-M   'P 1'
#
loop_
_entity.id
_entity.type
_entity.pdbx_description
1 polymer ?
#
loop_
_entity_poly.entity_id
_entity_poly.type
_entity_poly.pdbx_seq_one_letter_code
_entity_poly.pdbx_strand_id
1 'polypeptide(L)'
;YNEMKGAMSSVSSQLWHGMSKHLYSSSTYTHNSGGNPEDIIDLTHEDLVDFHKKHYHPSNATFFTFGKIDPKEIQEYIRNNVLNNFTPSKEKIAVKNEVRLSSPKTVSDFYNPQPGDENNHHVVISWLLNESHDPLELLESYLMSNILLDNSASPLRKVLENSDLGKSLSPLTGLEADQKELVFAAGLEGVDSNKQKEVEELILSCL
;
A
#
# COMPACT_ATOMS: atom_id res chain seq x y z
N TYR A 1 5.67 -4.24 18.94
CA TYR A 1 5.18 -5.59 18.76
C TYR A 1 3.66 -5.70 18.98
N ASN A 2 3.15 -5.33 20.17
CA ASN A 2 1.72 -5.47 20.51
C ASN A 2 0.81 -4.64 19.61
N GLU A 3 1.23 -3.44 19.22
CA GLU A 3 0.52 -2.59 18.27
C GLU A 3 0.39 -3.27 16.91
N MET A 4 1.48 -3.80 16.37
CA MET A 4 1.47 -4.49 15.09
C MET A 4 0.69 -5.80 15.12
N LYS A 5 0.73 -6.52 16.25
CA LYS A 5 -0.13 -7.69 16.47
C LYS A 5 -1.61 -7.32 16.45
N GLY A 6 -1.97 -6.18 17.06
CA GLY A 6 -3.33 -5.62 17.01
C GLY A 6 -3.74 -5.21 15.58
N ALA A 7 -2.88 -4.48 14.88
CA ALA A 7 -3.13 -4.04 13.51
C ALA A 7 -3.35 -5.23 12.56
N MET A 8 -2.57 -6.31 12.70
CA MET A 8 -2.69 -7.52 11.89
C MET A 8 -3.87 -8.42 12.29
N SER A 9 -4.67 -8.06 13.30
CA SER A 9 -5.95 -8.71 13.57
C SER A 9 -7.08 -8.26 12.64
N SER A 10 -6.92 -7.13 11.96
CA SER A 10 -7.88 -6.62 10.97
C SER A 10 -7.80 -7.42 9.67
N VAL A 11 -8.95 -7.87 9.16
CA VAL A 11 -9.05 -8.56 7.87
C VAL A 11 -8.52 -7.69 6.73
N SER A 12 -8.91 -6.41 6.69
CA SER A 12 -8.43 -5.46 5.67
C SER A 12 -6.91 -5.33 5.68
N SER A 13 -6.27 -5.27 6.86
CA SER A 13 -4.81 -5.21 6.97
C SER A 13 -4.15 -6.50 6.46
N GLN A 14 -4.70 -7.66 6.81
CA GLN A 14 -4.18 -8.95 6.34
C GLN A 14 -4.29 -9.07 4.82
N LEU A 15 -5.44 -8.69 4.25
CA LEU A 15 -5.66 -8.69 2.79
C LEU A 15 -4.70 -7.72 2.07
N TRP A 16 -4.53 -6.50 2.61
CA TRP A 16 -3.60 -5.52 2.04
C TRP A 16 -2.17 -6.06 2.03
N HIS A 17 -1.68 -6.60 3.13
CA HIS A 17 -0.33 -7.14 3.21
C HIS A 17 -0.16 -8.40 2.36
N GLY A 18 -1.16 -9.28 2.30
CA GLY A 18 -1.16 -10.42 1.40
C GLY A 18 -1.07 -9.99 -0.07
N MET A 19 -1.90 -9.03 -0.49
CA MET A 19 -1.85 -8.46 -1.85
C MET A 19 -0.50 -7.79 -2.13
N SER A 20 -0.01 -6.94 -1.23
CA SER A 20 1.26 -6.21 -1.39
C SER A 20 2.45 -7.15 -1.54
N LYS A 21 2.51 -8.22 -0.76
CA LYS A 21 3.56 -9.25 -0.86
C LYS A 21 3.66 -9.89 -2.25
N HIS A 22 2.53 -9.99 -2.96
CA HIS A 22 2.49 -10.59 -4.29
C HIS A 22 2.56 -9.57 -5.42
N LEU A 23 2.10 -8.35 -5.18
CA LEU A 23 2.15 -7.25 -6.12
C LEU A 23 3.54 -6.62 -6.20
N TYR A 24 4.20 -6.47 -5.06
CA TYR A 24 5.55 -5.92 -4.95
C TYR A 24 6.57 -7.04 -4.66
N SER A 25 7.29 -7.48 -5.67
CA SER A 25 8.26 -8.56 -5.55
C SER A 25 9.70 -8.10 -5.38
N SER A 26 10.01 -6.86 -5.77
CA SER A 26 11.36 -6.30 -5.78
C SER A 26 11.53 -5.01 -4.98
N SER A 27 10.44 -4.36 -4.59
CA SER A 27 10.47 -3.12 -3.81
C SER A 27 10.24 -3.37 -2.32
N THR A 28 10.53 -2.35 -1.50
CA THR A 28 10.32 -2.41 -0.05
C THR A 28 8.84 -2.48 0.34
N TYR A 29 7.91 -2.19 -0.57
CA TYR A 29 6.47 -2.29 -0.32
C TYR A 29 5.96 -3.73 -0.18
N THR A 30 6.79 -4.73 -0.48
CA THR A 30 6.51 -6.13 -0.13
C THR A 30 6.44 -6.36 1.39
N HIS A 31 7.05 -5.48 2.17
CA HIS A 31 7.10 -5.58 3.63
C HIS A 31 6.08 -4.64 4.29
N ASN A 32 5.55 -5.07 5.43
CA ASN A 32 4.76 -4.21 6.28
C ASN A 32 5.65 -3.11 6.90
N SER A 33 5.36 -1.84 6.63
CA SER A 33 6.16 -0.69 7.12
C SER A 33 6.20 -0.58 8.65
N GLY A 34 5.17 -1.06 9.34
CA GLY A 34 5.13 -1.14 10.81
C GLY A 34 5.87 -2.36 11.39
N GLY A 35 6.32 -3.25 10.52
CA GLY A 35 6.99 -4.51 10.86
C GLY A 35 6.01 -5.69 10.99
N ASN A 36 6.43 -6.84 10.53
CA ASN A 36 5.68 -8.08 10.78
C ASN A 36 5.91 -8.52 12.23
N PRO A 37 4.85 -8.79 13.02
CA PRO A 37 4.98 -9.25 14.40
C PRO A 37 5.91 -10.45 14.59
N GLU A 38 5.94 -11.38 13.64
CA GLU A 38 6.79 -12.56 13.70
C GLU A 38 8.27 -12.22 13.59
N ASP A 39 8.61 -11.21 12.78
CA ASP A 39 10.00 -10.79 12.53
C ASP A 39 10.51 -9.77 13.57
N ILE A 40 9.61 -8.96 14.16
CA ILE A 40 9.98 -7.92 15.14
C ILE A 40 10.72 -8.50 16.36
N ILE A 41 10.35 -9.69 16.79
CA ILE A 41 10.92 -10.33 17.98
C ILE A 41 12.38 -10.78 17.79
N ASP A 42 12.83 -10.92 16.54
CA ASP A 42 14.19 -11.33 16.19
C ASP A 42 15.15 -10.15 15.98
N LEU A 43 14.61 -8.91 15.97
CA LEU A 43 15.42 -7.70 15.82
C LEU A 43 16.29 -7.44 17.06
N THR A 44 17.57 -7.13 16.82
CA THR A 44 18.48 -6.71 17.85
C THR A 44 18.51 -5.18 18.01
N HIS A 45 19.09 -4.71 19.12
CA HIS A 45 19.35 -3.28 19.31
C HIS A 45 20.31 -2.73 18.24
N GLU A 46 21.31 -3.50 17.86
CA GLU A 46 22.28 -3.17 16.82
C GLU A 46 21.61 -2.97 15.47
N ASP A 47 20.70 -3.85 15.06
CA ASP A 47 19.96 -3.73 13.82
C ASP A 47 19.16 -2.42 13.77
N LEU A 48 18.49 -2.07 14.87
CA LEU A 48 17.73 -0.82 14.98
C LEU A 48 18.65 0.41 14.85
N VAL A 49 19.78 0.41 15.55
CA VAL A 49 20.75 1.53 15.54
C VAL A 49 21.36 1.70 14.16
N ASP A 50 21.74 0.61 13.49
CA ASP A 50 22.35 0.67 12.17
C ASP A 50 21.35 1.07 11.09
N PHE A 51 20.11 0.59 11.17
CA PHE A 51 19.02 1.09 10.32
C PHE A 51 18.81 2.58 10.51
N HIS A 52 18.75 3.05 11.76
CA HIS A 52 18.56 4.47 12.06
C HIS A 52 19.69 5.33 11.50
N LYS A 53 20.96 4.95 11.72
CA LYS A 53 22.12 5.68 11.20
C LYS A 53 22.11 5.77 9.67
N LYS A 54 21.72 4.68 9.00
CA LYS A 54 21.68 4.61 7.55
C LYS A 54 20.57 5.47 6.95
N HIS A 55 19.35 5.38 7.49
CA HIS A 55 18.16 5.95 6.88
C HIS A 55 17.83 7.37 7.39
N TYR A 56 18.22 7.72 8.60
CA TYR A 56 17.92 9.01 9.24
C TYR A 56 19.09 10.02 9.12
N HIS A 57 19.86 9.92 8.06
CA HIS A 57 20.95 10.84 7.77
C HIS A 57 20.40 12.14 7.15
N PRO A 58 20.89 13.36 7.54
CA PRO A 58 20.41 14.64 7.01
C PRO A 58 20.50 14.77 5.48
N SER A 59 21.46 14.10 4.84
CA SER A 59 21.56 14.06 3.37
C SER A 59 20.39 13.35 2.70
N ASN A 60 19.60 12.58 3.45
CA ASN A 60 18.39 11.89 3.02
C ASN A 60 17.11 12.57 3.55
N ALA A 61 17.20 13.78 4.06
CA ALA A 61 16.09 14.51 4.66
C ALA A 61 15.79 15.80 3.91
N THR A 62 14.51 16.18 3.88
CA THR A 62 14.05 17.51 3.47
C THR A 62 13.47 18.21 4.69
N PHE A 63 14.03 19.40 5.01
CA PHE A 63 13.52 20.22 6.08
C PHE A 63 12.47 21.18 5.54
N PHE A 64 11.27 21.11 6.04
CA PHE A 64 10.17 22.01 5.70
C PHE A 64 9.69 22.74 6.94
N THR A 65 9.61 24.08 6.86
CA THR A 65 9.11 24.93 7.95
C THR A 65 8.01 25.83 7.42
N PHE A 66 6.93 25.95 8.18
CA PHE A 66 5.80 26.81 7.86
C PHE A 66 5.42 27.68 9.04
N GLY A 67 5.13 28.97 8.79
CA GLY A 67 4.67 29.93 9.81
C GLY A 67 5.34 31.30 9.70
N LYS A 68 5.01 32.22 10.62
CA LYS A 68 5.63 33.54 10.71
C LYS A 68 6.97 33.44 11.46
N ILE A 69 7.97 32.87 10.79
CA ILE A 69 9.32 32.65 11.34
C ILE A 69 10.32 33.15 10.30
N ASP A 70 11.43 33.78 10.75
CA ASP A 70 12.50 34.15 9.83
C ASP A 70 13.19 32.87 9.29
N PRO A 71 13.18 32.63 7.97
CA PRO A 71 13.82 31.46 7.39
C PRO A 71 15.32 31.36 7.72
N LYS A 72 16.02 32.49 7.88
CA LYS A 72 17.45 32.50 8.22
C LYS A 72 17.71 31.97 9.60
N GLU A 73 16.91 32.36 10.58
CA GLU A 73 17.04 31.87 11.96
C GLU A 73 16.88 30.35 12.01
N ILE A 74 15.87 29.80 11.29
CA ILE A 74 15.66 28.36 11.22
C ILE A 74 16.78 27.63 10.51
N GLN A 75 17.27 28.18 9.38
CA GLN A 75 18.39 27.59 8.65
C GLN A 75 19.68 27.57 9.49
N GLU A 76 19.95 28.66 10.22
CA GLU A 76 21.10 28.71 11.14
C GLU A 76 20.96 27.72 12.30
N TYR A 77 19.75 27.63 12.87
CA TYR A 77 19.47 26.66 13.93
C TYR A 77 19.70 25.23 13.46
N ILE A 78 19.14 24.86 12.31
CA ILE A 78 19.32 23.49 11.73
C ILE A 78 20.80 23.25 11.41
N ARG A 79 21.49 24.22 10.81
CA ARG A 79 22.93 24.09 10.50
C ARG A 79 23.72 23.82 11.76
N ASN A 80 23.55 24.64 12.78
CA ASN A 80 24.39 24.60 13.97
C ASN A 80 24.08 23.40 14.89
N ASN A 81 22.83 23.00 14.98
CA ASN A 81 22.40 21.96 15.90
C ASN A 81 22.29 20.56 15.27
N VAL A 82 22.17 20.49 13.94
CA VAL A 82 22.02 19.23 13.22
C VAL A 82 23.14 19.00 12.22
N LEU A 83 23.22 19.84 11.16
CA LEU A 83 24.07 19.55 9.99
C LEU A 83 25.56 19.52 10.32
N ASN A 84 26.04 20.37 11.24
CA ASN A 84 27.44 20.40 11.65
C ASN A 84 27.91 19.10 12.32
N ASN A 85 27.00 18.24 12.76
CA ASN A 85 27.32 16.95 13.38
C ASN A 85 27.47 15.81 12.36
N PHE A 86 27.25 16.09 11.07
CA PHE A 86 27.26 15.05 10.03
C PHE A 86 28.21 15.44 8.88
N THR A 87 28.81 14.44 8.28
CA THR A 87 29.54 14.59 7.02
C THR A 87 28.57 14.33 5.88
N PRO A 88 28.49 15.24 4.85
CA PRO A 88 27.58 15.05 3.72
C PRO A 88 27.79 13.68 3.04
N SER A 89 26.70 12.95 2.83
CA SER A 89 26.69 11.70 2.09
C SER A 89 26.16 11.92 0.66
N LYS A 90 26.78 11.21 -0.30
CA LYS A 90 26.30 11.16 -1.70
C LYS A 90 25.29 10.02 -1.89
N GLU A 91 25.18 9.11 -0.94
CA GLU A 91 24.23 8.02 -1.01
C GLU A 91 22.82 8.55 -0.82
N LYS A 92 21.97 8.32 -1.81
CA LYS A 92 20.53 8.62 -1.75
C LYS A 92 19.79 7.30 -1.57
N ILE A 93 19.02 7.24 -0.49
CA ILE A 93 18.14 6.11 -0.23
C ILE A 93 16.78 6.45 -0.82
N ALA A 94 16.38 5.70 -1.84
CA ALA A 94 15.11 5.88 -2.53
C ALA A 94 14.52 4.52 -2.87
N VAL A 95 13.19 4.42 -2.80
CA VAL A 95 12.47 3.25 -3.28
C VAL A 95 12.50 3.24 -4.81
N LYS A 96 12.86 2.10 -5.38
CA LYS A 96 12.81 1.89 -6.83
C LYS A 96 11.39 1.53 -7.25
N ASN A 97 11.08 1.72 -8.52
CA ASN A 97 9.83 1.23 -9.08
C ASN A 97 9.84 -0.30 -9.09
N GLU A 98 8.66 -0.86 -8.95
CA GLU A 98 8.48 -2.31 -9.02
C GLU A 98 8.71 -2.82 -10.44
N VAL A 99 9.29 -4.01 -10.54
CA VAL A 99 9.45 -4.69 -11.82
C VAL A 99 8.09 -5.22 -12.26
N ARG A 100 7.61 -4.74 -13.42
CA ARG A 100 6.29 -5.14 -13.94
C ARG A 100 6.26 -6.62 -14.27
N LEU A 101 5.16 -7.26 -13.92
CA LEU A 101 4.90 -8.65 -14.33
C LEU A 101 4.77 -8.73 -15.85
N SER A 102 5.36 -9.75 -16.44
CA SER A 102 5.25 -10.03 -17.89
C SER A 102 3.90 -10.65 -18.28
N SER A 103 3.16 -11.17 -17.30
CA SER A 103 1.82 -11.76 -17.47
C SER A 103 1.05 -11.68 -16.14
N PRO A 104 -0.28 -11.74 -16.17
CA PRO A 104 -1.08 -11.83 -14.95
C PRO A 104 -0.65 -13.00 -14.07
N LYS A 105 -0.69 -12.81 -12.77
CA LYS A 105 -0.36 -13.81 -11.76
C LYS A 105 -1.57 -14.06 -10.87
N THR A 106 -2.02 -15.30 -10.78
CA THR A 106 -3.05 -15.71 -9.83
C THR A 106 -2.39 -16.32 -8.59
N VAL A 107 -2.80 -15.89 -7.43
CA VAL A 107 -2.29 -16.33 -6.13
C VAL A 107 -3.45 -16.64 -5.21
N SER A 108 -3.31 -17.67 -4.39
CA SER A 108 -4.21 -17.95 -3.28
C SER A 108 -3.41 -17.84 -1.98
N ASP A 109 -3.97 -17.15 -1.01
CA ASP A 109 -3.37 -16.97 0.30
C ASP A 109 -4.44 -17.13 1.39
N PHE A 110 -4.03 -17.13 2.64
CA PHE A 110 -4.91 -17.34 3.78
C PHE A 110 -4.83 -16.14 4.73
N TYR A 111 -5.95 -15.81 5.32
CA TYR A 111 -6.03 -14.84 6.41
C TYR A 111 -6.79 -15.44 7.60
N ASN A 112 -6.60 -14.86 8.77
CA ASN A 112 -7.32 -15.28 9.98
C ASN A 112 -8.68 -14.59 10.03
N PRO A 113 -9.80 -15.31 9.85
CA PRO A 113 -11.12 -14.71 9.86
C PRO A 113 -11.49 -14.23 11.28
N GLN A 114 -12.43 -13.30 11.35
CA GLN A 114 -13.07 -12.97 12.62
C GLN A 114 -14.00 -14.11 13.03
N PRO A 115 -14.26 -14.32 14.35
CA PRO A 115 -15.20 -15.30 14.80
C PRO A 115 -16.59 -15.11 14.17
N GLY A 116 -17.11 -16.15 13.55
CA GLY A 116 -18.39 -16.13 12.82
C GLY A 116 -18.28 -15.80 11.33
N ASP A 117 -17.08 -15.57 10.82
CA ASP A 117 -16.82 -15.22 9.41
C ASP A 117 -15.89 -16.23 8.70
N GLU A 118 -15.89 -17.46 9.15
CA GLU A 118 -14.94 -18.50 8.73
C GLU A 118 -15.05 -18.89 7.25
N ASN A 119 -16.17 -18.57 6.59
CA ASN A 119 -16.42 -18.86 5.18
C ASN A 119 -16.40 -17.60 4.30
N ASN A 120 -15.80 -16.53 4.75
CA ASN A 120 -15.71 -15.29 3.99
C ASN A 120 -14.46 -15.29 3.10
N HIS A 121 -14.63 -15.71 1.85
CA HIS A 121 -13.53 -15.63 0.87
C HIS A 121 -13.54 -14.28 0.16
N HIS A 122 -12.36 -13.74 -0.10
CA HIS A 122 -12.16 -12.52 -0.88
C HIS A 122 -11.54 -12.87 -2.23
N VAL A 123 -12.04 -12.26 -3.29
CA VAL A 123 -11.44 -12.30 -4.63
C VAL A 123 -11.15 -10.87 -5.04
N VAL A 124 -9.88 -10.57 -5.27
CA VAL A 124 -9.41 -9.21 -5.60
C VAL A 124 -8.48 -9.29 -6.81
N ILE A 125 -8.70 -8.43 -7.79
CA ILE A 125 -7.74 -8.16 -8.85
C ILE A 125 -7.09 -6.82 -8.56
N SER A 126 -5.77 -6.74 -8.68
CA SER A 126 -5.02 -5.51 -8.46
C SER A 126 -4.08 -5.21 -9.62
N TRP A 127 -3.95 -3.93 -9.92
CA TRP A 127 -3.07 -3.40 -10.97
C TRP A 127 -2.12 -2.38 -10.37
N LEU A 128 -0.86 -2.52 -10.69
CA LEU A 128 0.15 -1.52 -10.38
C LEU A 128 0.18 -0.50 -11.53
N LEU A 129 -0.18 0.73 -11.22
CA LEU A 129 -0.27 1.85 -12.17
C LEU A 129 1.02 2.66 -12.21
N ASN A 130 0.94 3.92 -12.66
CA ASN A 130 2.08 4.83 -12.75
C ASN A 130 2.48 5.42 -11.39
N GLU A 131 3.50 6.26 -11.39
CA GLU A 131 4.03 6.85 -10.16
C GLU A 131 3.09 7.93 -9.59
N SER A 132 2.88 7.90 -8.27
CA SER A 132 1.98 8.81 -7.56
C SER A 132 2.47 10.27 -7.52
N HIS A 133 3.76 10.52 -7.81
CA HIS A 133 4.34 11.86 -7.77
C HIS A 133 4.12 12.68 -9.04
N ASP A 134 3.69 12.07 -10.15
CA ASP A 134 3.27 12.81 -11.34
C ASP A 134 1.82 13.31 -11.15
N PRO A 135 1.60 14.64 -11.09
CA PRO A 135 0.28 15.19 -10.82
C PRO A 135 -0.77 14.85 -11.88
N LEU A 136 -0.35 14.68 -13.14
CA LEU A 136 -1.26 14.35 -14.24
C LEU A 136 -1.71 12.88 -14.13
N GLU A 137 -0.76 11.97 -14.00
CA GLU A 137 -1.02 10.54 -13.82
C GLU A 137 -1.88 10.27 -12.57
N LEU A 138 -1.59 10.99 -11.49
CA LEU A 138 -2.36 10.92 -10.26
C LEU A 138 -3.82 11.39 -10.48
N LEU A 139 -4.01 12.53 -11.15
CA LEU A 139 -5.35 13.05 -11.47
C LEU A 139 -6.12 12.10 -12.39
N GLU A 140 -5.50 11.59 -13.44
CA GLU A 140 -6.11 10.63 -14.35
C GLU A 140 -6.55 9.36 -13.63
N SER A 141 -5.71 8.84 -12.73
CA SER A 141 -6.01 7.66 -11.92
C SER A 141 -7.18 7.91 -10.94
N TYR A 142 -7.24 9.09 -10.32
CA TYR A 142 -8.39 9.47 -9.50
C TYR A 142 -9.67 9.59 -10.30
N LEU A 143 -9.62 10.22 -11.48
CA LEU A 143 -10.79 10.34 -12.37
C LEU A 143 -11.26 8.97 -12.84
N MET A 144 -10.34 8.11 -13.24
CA MET A 144 -10.65 6.71 -13.61
C MET A 144 -11.35 5.98 -12.47
N SER A 145 -10.77 6.01 -11.27
CA SER A 145 -11.34 5.35 -10.09
C SER A 145 -12.73 5.88 -9.75
N ASN A 146 -12.93 7.20 -9.82
CA ASN A 146 -14.23 7.83 -9.56
C ASN A 146 -15.27 7.43 -10.60
N ILE A 147 -14.94 7.44 -11.89
CA ILE A 147 -15.84 6.99 -12.96
C ILE A 147 -16.28 5.55 -12.71
N LEU A 148 -15.35 4.68 -12.32
CA LEU A 148 -15.62 3.26 -12.16
C LEU A 148 -16.37 2.92 -10.86
N LEU A 149 -16.13 3.67 -9.75
CA LEU A 149 -16.48 3.21 -8.41
C LEU A 149 -17.21 4.23 -7.52
N ASP A 150 -17.32 5.53 -7.87
CA ASP A 150 -17.75 6.58 -6.93
C ASP A 150 -19.15 6.34 -6.34
N ASN A 151 -20.08 5.89 -7.15
CA ASN A 151 -21.47 5.71 -6.73
C ASN A 151 -22.11 4.46 -7.36
N SER A 152 -23.33 4.10 -6.91
CA SER A 152 -24.03 2.89 -7.35
C SER A 152 -24.43 2.89 -8.85
N ALA A 153 -24.31 4.01 -9.55
CA ALA A 153 -24.51 4.10 -11.01
C ALA A 153 -23.18 3.93 -11.77
N SER A 154 -22.03 4.03 -11.08
CA SER A 154 -20.71 3.82 -11.66
C SER A 154 -20.57 2.38 -12.18
N PRO A 155 -20.00 2.18 -13.39
CA PRO A 155 -20.14 0.91 -14.11
C PRO A 155 -19.59 -0.28 -13.33
N LEU A 156 -18.38 -0.21 -12.83
CA LEU A 156 -17.76 -1.33 -12.12
C LEU A 156 -18.44 -1.59 -10.77
N ARG A 157 -18.71 -0.53 -10.01
CA ARG A 157 -19.44 -0.65 -8.73
C ARG A 157 -20.81 -1.29 -8.93
N LYS A 158 -21.56 -0.81 -9.91
CA LYS A 158 -22.90 -1.34 -10.23
C LYS A 158 -22.87 -2.83 -10.57
N VAL A 159 -21.90 -3.24 -11.37
CA VAL A 159 -21.77 -4.64 -11.77
C VAL A 159 -21.42 -5.51 -10.57
N LEU A 160 -20.51 -5.07 -9.71
CA LEU A 160 -20.12 -5.79 -8.50
C LEU A 160 -21.25 -5.87 -7.47
N GLU A 161 -21.92 -4.75 -7.16
CA GLU A 161 -23.02 -4.69 -6.19
C GLU A 161 -24.26 -5.49 -6.61
N ASN A 162 -24.52 -5.63 -7.92
CA ASN A 162 -25.67 -6.38 -8.42
C ASN A 162 -25.35 -7.83 -8.78
N SER A 163 -24.11 -8.28 -8.57
CA SER A 163 -23.75 -9.67 -8.81
C SER A 163 -24.15 -10.56 -7.62
N ASP A 164 -24.61 -11.78 -7.91
CA ASP A 164 -24.84 -12.79 -6.88
C ASP A 164 -23.55 -13.59 -6.55
N LEU A 165 -22.37 -13.05 -6.92
CA LEU A 165 -21.08 -13.74 -6.76
C LEU A 165 -20.44 -13.51 -5.39
N GLY A 166 -20.81 -12.44 -4.71
CA GLY A 166 -20.30 -12.10 -3.38
C GLY A 166 -21.34 -11.34 -2.55
N LYS A 167 -21.01 -11.05 -1.29
CA LYS A 167 -21.89 -10.34 -0.36
C LYS A 167 -21.75 -8.82 -0.48
N SER A 168 -20.52 -8.33 -0.71
CA SER A 168 -20.20 -6.91 -0.82
C SER A 168 -18.86 -6.71 -1.53
N LEU A 169 -18.53 -5.45 -1.83
CA LEU A 169 -17.23 -5.11 -2.37
C LEU A 169 -16.13 -5.45 -1.36
N SER A 170 -15.01 -5.97 -1.85
CA SER A 170 -13.81 -6.14 -1.02
C SER A 170 -13.36 -4.80 -0.44
N PRO A 171 -12.89 -4.75 0.82
CA PRO A 171 -12.37 -3.51 1.43
C PRO A 171 -11.13 -2.95 0.71
N LEU A 172 -10.51 -3.71 -0.18
CA LEU A 172 -9.41 -3.24 -1.02
C LEU A 172 -9.86 -2.61 -2.34
N THR A 173 -11.16 -2.57 -2.63
CA THR A 173 -11.67 -2.01 -3.88
C THR A 173 -11.51 -0.49 -3.90
N GLY A 174 -10.74 0.02 -4.87
CA GLY A 174 -10.47 1.44 -5.04
C GLY A 174 -9.06 1.73 -5.53
N LEU A 175 -8.70 3.01 -5.47
CA LEU A 175 -7.37 3.52 -5.78
C LEU A 175 -6.61 3.77 -4.48
N GLU A 176 -5.44 3.16 -4.35
CA GLU A 176 -4.46 3.44 -3.30
C GLU A 176 -3.35 4.32 -3.88
N ALA A 177 -3.12 5.49 -3.28
CA ALA A 177 -2.20 6.50 -3.78
C ALA A 177 -1.06 6.85 -2.80
N ASP A 178 -0.99 6.20 -1.65
CA ASP A 178 0.01 6.48 -0.61
C ASP A 178 1.37 5.81 -0.89
N GLN A 179 1.43 4.94 -1.88
CA GLN A 179 2.66 4.29 -2.33
C GLN A 179 3.35 5.13 -3.41
N LYS A 180 4.63 4.81 -3.70
CA LYS A 180 5.35 5.46 -4.82
C LYS A 180 4.66 5.24 -6.16
N GLU A 181 4.09 4.06 -6.35
CA GLU A 181 3.31 3.70 -7.52
C GLU A 181 1.87 3.44 -7.08
N LEU A 182 0.93 3.95 -7.85
CA LEU A 182 -0.49 3.81 -7.58
C LEU A 182 -0.94 2.35 -7.72
N VAL A 183 -1.87 1.94 -6.90
CA VAL A 183 -2.52 0.62 -7.00
C VAL A 183 -4.01 0.82 -7.19
N PHE A 184 -4.57 0.25 -8.25
CA PHE A 184 -6.00 0.11 -8.39
C PHE A 184 -6.38 -1.34 -8.09
N ALA A 185 -7.42 -1.53 -7.31
CA ALA A 185 -7.93 -2.86 -7.00
C ALA A 185 -9.45 -2.92 -7.11
N ALA A 186 -9.97 -4.07 -7.51
CA ALA A 186 -11.39 -4.34 -7.54
C ALA A 186 -11.67 -5.78 -7.12
N GLY A 187 -12.71 -5.99 -6.33
CA GLY A 187 -13.02 -7.32 -5.83
C GLY A 187 -14.29 -7.41 -5.03
N LEU A 188 -14.61 -8.62 -4.64
CA LEU A 188 -15.75 -8.97 -3.79
C LEU A 188 -15.28 -9.74 -2.55
N GLU A 189 -16.03 -9.60 -1.48
CA GLU A 189 -15.97 -10.44 -0.30
C GLU A 189 -17.21 -11.34 -0.18
N GLY A 190 -17.12 -12.39 0.60
CA GLY A 190 -18.19 -13.36 0.76
C GLY A 190 -18.44 -14.21 -0.49
N VAL A 191 -17.38 -14.44 -1.27
CA VAL A 191 -17.41 -15.22 -2.51
C VAL A 191 -17.36 -16.71 -2.19
N ASP A 192 -18.15 -17.54 -2.86
CA ASP A 192 -18.02 -18.99 -2.78
C ASP A 192 -16.68 -19.46 -3.34
N SER A 193 -16.06 -20.46 -2.70
CA SER A 193 -14.70 -20.93 -3.03
C SER A 193 -14.53 -21.48 -4.47
N ASN A 194 -15.61 -21.75 -5.18
CA ASN A 194 -15.60 -22.25 -6.56
C ASN A 194 -15.93 -21.17 -7.61
N LYS A 195 -16.21 -19.90 -7.18
CA LYS A 195 -16.64 -18.80 -8.05
C LYS A 195 -15.55 -17.76 -8.35
N GLN A 196 -14.28 -18.01 -8.01
CA GLN A 196 -13.20 -17.04 -8.20
C GLN A 196 -13.06 -16.59 -9.66
N LYS A 197 -13.16 -17.52 -10.61
CA LYS A 197 -13.06 -17.22 -12.04
C LYS A 197 -14.22 -16.37 -12.56
N GLU A 198 -15.43 -16.62 -12.04
CA GLU A 198 -16.60 -15.83 -12.41
C GLU A 198 -16.46 -14.38 -11.95
N VAL A 199 -15.90 -14.14 -10.75
CA VAL A 199 -15.60 -12.79 -10.27
C VAL A 199 -14.52 -12.11 -11.12
N GLU A 200 -13.45 -12.84 -11.48
CA GLU A 200 -12.40 -12.33 -12.36
C GLU A 200 -12.98 -11.92 -13.73
N GLU A 201 -13.75 -12.80 -14.37
CA GLU A 201 -14.39 -12.53 -15.65
C GLU A 201 -15.37 -11.36 -15.58
N LEU A 202 -16.14 -11.25 -14.49
CA LEU A 202 -17.06 -10.15 -14.26
C LEU A 202 -16.31 -8.80 -14.25
N ILE A 203 -15.24 -8.70 -13.48
CA ILE A 203 -14.44 -7.48 -13.37
C ILE A 203 -13.79 -7.13 -14.72
N LEU A 204 -13.10 -8.10 -15.34
CA LEU A 204 -12.38 -7.87 -16.58
C LEU A 204 -13.30 -7.56 -17.78
N SER A 205 -14.52 -8.07 -17.77
CA SER A 205 -15.50 -7.75 -18.83
C SER A 205 -16.13 -6.37 -18.69
N CYS A 206 -16.05 -5.78 -17.49
CA CYS A 206 -16.56 -4.45 -17.22
C CYS A 206 -15.55 -3.34 -17.56
N LEU A 207 -14.24 -3.65 -17.47
CA LEU A 207 -13.14 -2.73 -17.78
C LEU A 207 -12.85 -2.68 -19.27
#